data_90931e14e4d40f4e1d34e195f4f3b42c
#
_entry.id   90931e14e4d40f4e1d34e195f4f3b42c
#
_cell.length_a   1.000
_cell.length_b   1.000
_cell.length_c   1.000
_cell.angle_alpha   90.00
_cell.angle_beta   90.00
_cell.angle_gamma   90.00
#
_symmetry.space_group_name_H-M   'P 1'
#
loop_
_entity.id
_entity.type
_entity.pdbx_description
1 polymer ?
#
loop_
_entity_poly.entity_id
_entity_poly.type
_entity_poly.pdbx_seq_one_letter_code
_entity_poly.pdbx_strand_id
1 'polypeptide(L)'
;GPLIDSSGAVIGINTAGSKLDQNLFYAVSVGEVLPLLDKNSIPYTLAEEQAVPEIPLLYIGIAAAAVLFIVIAAVVLLARKKKPARPAPAQSVPAKGEAAGSPVLRSMAPQHGGMVVQLHGSPVQLGRDANLCRLVYQDGTPGVSSRHCQVYYDQREGVFVVTDLNSTYGTFLSNGQRIAPNTPAKLPPRSAFYLGEADNTVCTDLE
;
A
#
# COMPACT_ATOMS: atom_id res chain seq x y z
N GLY A 1 16.95 -5.44 -28.74
CA GLY A 1 17.07 -3.98 -28.92
C GLY A 1 17.73 -3.31 -27.72
N PRO A 2 18.07 -2.01 -27.80
CA PRO A 2 18.69 -1.30 -26.69
C PRO A 2 17.72 -1.11 -25.53
N LEU A 3 18.23 -1.16 -24.30
CA LEU A 3 17.58 -0.68 -23.11
C LEU A 3 18.01 0.77 -22.89
N ILE A 4 17.06 1.66 -22.72
CA ILE A 4 17.28 3.10 -22.64
C ILE A 4 16.73 3.60 -21.29
N ASP A 5 17.47 4.44 -20.62
CA ASP A 5 17.01 5.11 -19.39
C ASP A 5 16.10 6.32 -19.68
N SER A 6 15.65 7.00 -18.62
CA SER A 6 14.79 8.18 -18.75
C SER A 6 15.45 9.40 -19.40
N SER A 7 16.80 9.41 -19.51
CA SER A 7 17.58 10.46 -20.19
C SER A 7 17.79 10.17 -21.68
N GLY A 8 17.41 8.97 -22.14
CA GLY A 8 17.65 8.50 -23.50
C GLY A 8 18.99 7.80 -23.68
N ALA A 9 19.76 7.60 -22.61
CA ALA A 9 21.05 6.89 -22.68
C ALA A 9 20.84 5.37 -22.74
N VAL A 10 21.66 4.68 -23.53
CA VAL A 10 21.65 3.22 -23.62
C VAL A 10 22.36 2.63 -22.41
N ILE A 11 21.66 1.84 -21.62
CA ILE A 11 22.16 1.18 -20.41
C ILE A 11 22.44 -0.32 -20.61
N GLY A 12 21.91 -0.91 -21.67
CA GLY A 12 22.10 -2.30 -21.98
C GLY A 12 21.51 -2.69 -23.33
N ILE A 13 21.73 -3.93 -23.72
CA ILE A 13 21.21 -4.50 -24.97
C ILE A 13 20.52 -5.82 -24.68
N ASN A 14 19.23 -5.91 -25.01
CA ASN A 14 18.48 -7.16 -24.92
C ASN A 14 19.02 -8.18 -25.89
N THR A 15 19.46 -9.33 -25.40
CA THR A 15 20.10 -10.38 -26.18
C THR A 15 19.26 -11.62 -26.39
N ALA A 16 18.51 -12.05 -25.37
CA ALA A 16 17.72 -13.26 -25.42
C ALA A 16 16.54 -13.22 -24.43
N GLY A 17 15.50 -14.02 -24.72
CA GLY A 17 14.45 -14.39 -23.77
C GLY A 17 14.60 -15.86 -23.38
N SER A 18 14.16 -16.24 -22.20
CA SER A 18 14.08 -17.63 -21.79
C SER A 18 13.01 -18.37 -22.58
N LYS A 19 13.37 -19.55 -23.12
CA LYS A 19 12.38 -20.44 -23.75
C LYS A 19 11.55 -21.23 -22.74
N LEU A 20 12.01 -21.28 -21.46
CA LEU A 20 11.38 -22.01 -20.38
C LEU A 20 10.48 -21.13 -19.53
N ASP A 21 10.72 -19.82 -19.55
CA ASP A 21 9.96 -18.84 -18.76
C ASP A 21 9.64 -17.62 -19.63
N GLN A 22 8.37 -17.42 -19.94
CA GLN A 22 7.92 -16.39 -20.91
C GLN A 22 8.17 -14.94 -20.46
N ASN A 23 8.54 -14.73 -19.19
CA ASN A 23 8.74 -13.40 -18.61
C ASN A 23 10.21 -13.11 -18.24
N LEU A 24 11.14 -13.98 -18.59
CA LEU A 24 12.56 -13.80 -18.27
C LEU A 24 13.35 -13.39 -19.51
N PHE A 25 13.87 -12.17 -19.50
CA PHE A 25 14.70 -11.60 -20.56
C PHE A 25 16.10 -11.30 -20.05
N TYR A 26 17.09 -11.51 -20.88
CA TYR A 26 18.49 -11.23 -20.56
C TYR A 26 18.97 -10.01 -21.34
N ALA A 27 19.71 -9.15 -20.67
CA ALA A 27 20.38 -8.02 -21.27
C ALA A 27 21.86 -8.00 -20.89
N VAL A 28 22.70 -7.59 -21.82
CA VAL A 28 24.10 -7.31 -21.56
C VAL A 28 24.23 -5.84 -21.19
N SER A 29 24.96 -5.54 -20.11
CA SER A 29 25.25 -4.16 -19.70
C SER A 29 26.03 -3.42 -20.78
N VAL A 30 25.76 -2.13 -20.97
CA VAL A 30 26.52 -1.30 -21.90
C VAL A 30 28.01 -1.29 -21.57
N GLY A 31 28.38 -1.36 -20.28
CA GLY A 31 29.78 -1.42 -19.84
C GLY A 31 30.58 -2.58 -20.42
N GLU A 32 29.95 -3.70 -20.77
CA GLU A 32 30.59 -4.82 -21.44
C GLU A 32 30.73 -4.63 -22.96
N VAL A 33 29.92 -3.71 -23.50
CA VAL A 33 29.95 -3.40 -24.95
C VAL A 33 31.02 -2.35 -25.26
N LEU A 34 31.32 -1.44 -24.34
CA LEU A 34 32.30 -0.35 -24.57
C LEU A 34 33.67 -0.84 -25.06
N PRO A 35 34.32 -1.88 -24.45
CA PRO A 35 35.59 -2.38 -24.91
C PRO A 35 35.55 -2.93 -26.34
N LEU A 36 34.40 -3.42 -26.79
CA LEU A 36 34.20 -3.91 -28.16
C LEU A 36 34.08 -2.75 -29.15
N LEU A 37 33.46 -1.64 -28.77
CA LEU A 37 33.37 -0.43 -29.54
C LEU A 37 34.77 0.17 -29.75
N ASP A 38 35.55 0.27 -28.67
CA ASP A 38 36.92 0.77 -28.69
C ASP A 38 37.82 -0.07 -29.61
N LYS A 39 37.75 -1.40 -29.48
CA LYS A 39 38.50 -2.34 -30.29
C LYS A 39 38.21 -2.17 -31.79
N ASN A 40 36.99 -1.83 -32.15
CA ASN A 40 36.55 -1.69 -33.53
C ASN A 40 36.53 -0.21 -33.98
N SER A 41 37.07 0.72 -33.20
CA SER A 41 37.12 2.17 -33.49
C SER A 41 35.73 2.76 -33.81
N ILE A 42 34.71 2.28 -33.16
CA ILE A 42 33.33 2.79 -33.32
C ILE A 42 33.13 3.96 -32.33
N PRO A 43 32.87 5.16 -32.85
CA PRO A 43 32.69 6.32 -31.97
C PRO A 43 31.40 6.21 -31.16
N TYR A 44 31.47 6.58 -29.89
CA TYR A 44 30.32 6.72 -28.99
C TYR A 44 30.51 7.94 -28.09
N THR A 45 29.42 8.40 -27.49
CA THR A 45 29.44 9.48 -26.50
C THR A 45 28.95 8.90 -25.17
N LEU A 46 29.72 9.08 -24.11
CA LEU A 46 29.26 8.74 -22.76
C LEU A 46 28.20 9.77 -22.34
N ALA A 47 27.10 9.30 -21.76
CA ALA A 47 26.18 10.19 -21.08
C ALA A 47 26.91 10.86 -19.90
N GLU A 48 26.81 12.19 -19.78
CA GLU A 48 27.29 12.86 -18.59
C GLU A 48 26.51 12.32 -17.39
N GLU A 49 27.25 11.79 -16.42
CA GLU A 49 26.67 11.44 -15.12
C GLU A 49 26.09 12.74 -14.54
N GLN A 50 24.75 12.85 -14.53
CA GLN A 50 24.11 13.99 -13.90
C GLN A 50 24.50 13.94 -12.43
N ALA A 51 25.42 14.81 -12.04
CA ALA A 51 25.83 14.96 -10.66
C ALA A 51 24.55 15.19 -9.83
N VAL A 52 24.20 14.20 -9.04
CA VAL A 52 23.11 14.34 -8.05
C VAL A 52 23.50 15.57 -7.22
N PRO A 53 22.69 16.63 -7.18
CA PRO A 53 23.06 17.81 -6.41
C PRO A 53 23.35 17.39 -4.97
N GLU A 54 24.61 17.52 -4.54
CA GLU A 54 24.98 17.28 -3.15
C GLU A 54 24.19 18.27 -2.29
N ILE A 55 23.15 17.76 -1.62
CA ILE A 55 22.41 18.57 -0.66
C ILE A 55 23.38 18.85 0.50
N PRO A 56 23.84 20.09 0.70
CA PRO A 56 24.78 20.37 1.77
C PRO A 56 24.23 19.88 3.11
N LEU A 57 25.07 19.22 3.90
CA LEU A 57 24.68 18.70 5.22
C LEU A 57 23.97 19.75 6.10
N LEU A 58 24.27 21.01 5.86
CA LEU A 58 23.63 22.16 6.51
C LEU A 58 22.10 22.17 6.29
N TYR A 59 21.61 21.87 5.07
CA TYR A 59 20.16 21.84 4.78
C TYR A 59 19.48 20.64 5.42
N ILE A 60 20.18 19.50 5.52
CA ILE A 60 19.68 18.31 6.23
C ILE A 60 19.52 18.64 7.73
N GLY A 61 20.51 19.33 8.32
CA GLY A 61 20.44 19.77 9.71
C GLY A 61 19.29 20.76 9.98
N ILE A 62 19.08 21.73 9.08
CA ILE A 62 17.98 22.71 9.20
C ILE A 62 16.63 22.01 9.07
N ALA A 63 16.48 21.09 8.12
CA ALA A 63 15.24 20.35 7.94
C ALA A 63 14.93 19.46 9.15
N ALA A 64 15.92 18.76 9.72
CA ALA A 64 15.76 17.98 10.92
C ALA A 64 15.37 18.82 12.15
N ALA A 65 15.99 20.00 12.32
CA ALA A 65 15.67 20.93 13.39
C ALA A 65 14.23 21.48 13.25
N ALA A 66 13.78 21.80 12.03
CA ALA A 66 12.43 22.28 11.76
C ALA A 66 11.39 21.20 12.10
N VAL A 67 11.62 19.95 11.70
CA VAL A 67 10.73 18.83 12.05
C VAL A 67 10.67 18.62 13.55
N LEU A 68 11.81 18.65 14.25
CA LEU A 68 11.86 18.53 15.71
C LEU A 68 11.08 19.67 16.40
N PHE A 69 11.22 20.89 15.89
CA PHE A 69 10.49 22.05 16.43
C PHE A 69 8.98 21.91 16.25
N ILE A 70 8.53 21.44 15.09
CA ILE A 70 7.09 21.17 14.82
C ILE A 70 6.55 20.09 15.77
N VAL A 71 7.31 19.01 15.98
CA VAL A 71 6.92 17.94 16.91
C VAL A 71 6.82 18.45 18.35
N ILE A 72 7.82 19.23 18.80
CA ILE A 72 7.78 19.83 20.15
C ILE A 72 6.60 20.81 20.30
N ALA A 73 6.37 21.64 19.29
CA ALA A 73 5.22 22.57 19.30
C ALA A 73 3.88 21.82 19.35
N ALA A 74 3.74 20.73 18.57
CA ALA A 74 2.56 19.87 18.61
C ALA A 74 2.35 19.21 19.98
N VAL A 75 3.42 18.67 20.59
CA VAL A 75 3.37 18.08 21.94
C VAL A 75 2.99 19.12 22.99
N VAL A 76 3.55 20.33 22.92
CA VAL A 76 3.23 21.44 23.85
C VAL A 76 1.78 21.91 23.67
N LEU A 77 1.28 22.00 22.43
CA LEU A 77 -0.11 22.36 22.15
C LEU A 77 -1.10 21.29 22.64
N LEU A 78 -0.76 20.01 22.49
CA LEU A 78 -1.55 18.89 23.01
C LEU A 78 -1.49 18.82 24.53
N ALA A 79 -0.35 19.11 25.14
CA ALA A 79 -0.20 19.18 26.61
C ALA A 79 -0.96 20.38 27.22
N ARG A 80 -0.99 21.53 26.52
CA ARG A 80 -1.77 22.71 26.96
C ARG A 80 -3.28 22.49 26.90
N LYS A 81 -3.78 21.54 26.11
CA LYS A 81 -5.22 21.19 26.12
C LYS A 81 -5.63 20.28 27.29
N LYS A 82 -4.67 19.78 28.09
CA LYS A 82 -4.97 19.07 29.33
C LYS A 82 -4.93 20.04 30.54
N LYS A 83 -5.86 21.00 30.62
CA LYS A 83 -6.22 21.56 31.92
C LYS A 83 -6.91 20.46 32.73
N PRO A 84 -6.47 20.15 33.95
CA PRO A 84 -7.22 19.24 34.82
C PRO A 84 -8.57 19.91 35.15
N ALA A 85 -9.62 19.43 34.54
CA ALA A 85 -10.96 19.75 34.96
C ALA A 85 -11.16 19.08 36.32
N ARG A 86 -11.50 19.91 37.34
CA ARG A 86 -12.01 19.55 38.66
C ARG A 86 -13.07 18.46 38.49
N PRO A 87 -13.07 17.39 39.29
CA PRO A 87 -14.07 16.35 39.18
C PRO A 87 -15.46 16.93 39.49
N ALA A 88 -16.28 17.11 38.49
CA ALA A 88 -17.72 17.25 38.62
C ALA A 88 -18.31 15.84 38.77
N PRO A 89 -19.42 15.70 39.52
CA PRO A 89 -19.98 14.40 39.85
C PRO A 89 -20.36 13.65 38.56
N ALA A 90 -20.07 12.36 38.58
CA ALA A 90 -20.30 11.42 37.49
C ALA A 90 -21.72 11.54 36.94
N GLN A 91 -21.87 12.25 35.83
CA GLN A 91 -22.97 12.00 34.93
C GLN A 91 -22.47 10.92 33.98
N SER A 92 -23.05 9.75 34.06
CA SER A 92 -22.90 8.64 33.14
C SER A 92 -23.20 9.15 31.73
N VAL A 93 -22.11 9.46 30.97
CA VAL A 93 -22.22 9.59 29.53
C VAL A 93 -22.60 8.20 29.06
N PRO A 94 -23.73 8.01 28.37
CA PRO A 94 -24.08 6.70 27.83
C PRO A 94 -22.93 6.29 26.96
N ALA A 95 -22.32 5.15 27.27
CA ALA A 95 -21.41 4.43 26.37
C ALA A 95 -22.14 4.35 25.02
N LYS A 96 -21.57 5.02 24.01
CA LYS A 96 -22.07 4.97 22.65
C LYS A 96 -22.09 3.51 22.26
N GLY A 97 -23.29 2.99 22.09
CA GLY A 97 -23.74 1.64 21.92
C GLY A 97 -22.65 0.60 21.64
N GLU A 98 -22.59 -0.39 22.47
CA GLU A 98 -22.25 -1.73 22.04
C GLU A 98 -23.02 -1.96 20.75
N ALA A 99 -22.31 -1.96 19.62
CA ALA A 99 -22.86 -2.50 18.39
C ALA A 99 -23.07 -3.99 18.71
N ALA A 100 -24.32 -4.33 19.05
CA ALA A 100 -24.75 -5.69 19.34
C ALA A 100 -24.67 -6.49 18.03
N GLY A 101 -23.46 -6.87 17.64
CA GLY A 101 -23.21 -7.64 16.42
C GLY A 101 -21.75 -8.01 16.29
N SER A 102 -21.47 -9.19 15.78
CA SER A 102 -20.12 -9.63 15.46
C SER A 102 -19.64 -8.97 14.16
N PRO A 103 -18.44 -8.42 14.12
CA PRO A 103 -17.94 -7.79 12.91
C PRO A 103 -17.65 -8.83 11.83
N VAL A 104 -18.21 -8.61 10.64
CA VAL A 104 -18.11 -9.51 9.50
C VAL A 104 -17.70 -8.78 8.23
N LEU A 105 -17.07 -9.54 7.33
CA LEU A 105 -16.84 -9.17 5.94
C LEU A 105 -17.70 -10.08 5.06
N ARG A 106 -18.52 -9.50 4.21
CA ARG A 106 -19.31 -10.23 3.23
C ARG A 106 -18.76 -9.99 1.83
N SER A 107 -18.28 -11.04 1.18
CA SER A 107 -17.82 -10.93 -0.20
C SER A 107 -19.01 -10.90 -1.18
N MET A 108 -18.99 -9.95 -2.07
CA MET A 108 -19.95 -9.80 -3.15
C MET A 108 -19.43 -10.40 -4.47
N ALA A 109 -18.17 -10.84 -4.51
CA ALA A 109 -17.59 -11.47 -5.69
C ALA A 109 -18.37 -12.74 -6.06
N PRO A 110 -18.73 -12.93 -7.35
CA PRO A 110 -19.56 -14.07 -7.78
C PRO A 110 -18.98 -15.44 -7.38
N GLN A 111 -17.66 -15.59 -7.40
CA GLN A 111 -16.95 -16.80 -7.04
C GLN A 111 -17.10 -17.20 -5.56
N HIS A 112 -17.49 -16.27 -4.70
CA HIS A 112 -17.65 -16.53 -3.26
C HIS A 112 -19.10 -16.81 -2.84
N GLY A 113 -20.08 -16.60 -3.73
CA GLY A 113 -21.48 -16.88 -3.43
C GLY A 113 -22.03 -16.22 -2.17
N GLY A 114 -21.54 -15.02 -1.81
CA GLY A 114 -21.94 -14.31 -0.60
C GLY A 114 -21.23 -14.77 0.67
N MET A 115 -20.04 -15.38 0.57
CA MET A 115 -19.25 -15.83 1.72
C MET A 115 -19.10 -14.73 2.77
N VAL A 116 -19.29 -15.10 4.03
CA VAL A 116 -19.13 -14.24 5.20
C VAL A 116 -17.91 -14.70 6.00
N VAL A 117 -17.03 -13.74 6.33
CA VAL A 117 -15.85 -13.96 7.16
C VAL A 117 -15.99 -13.17 8.45
N GLN A 118 -16.00 -13.84 9.60
CA GLN A 118 -16.02 -13.18 10.90
C GLN A 118 -14.62 -12.65 11.28
N LEU A 119 -14.59 -11.45 11.89
CA LEU A 119 -13.38 -10.84 12.39
C LEU A 119 -13.26 -11.04 13.91
N HIS A 120 -12.23 -11.79 14.34
CA HIS A 120 -11.99 -12.13 15.75
C HIS A 120 -10.76 -11.39 16.31
N GLY A 121 -10.76 -10.06 16.26
CA GLY A 121 -9.71 -9.23 16.85
C GLY A 121 -8.35 -9.21 16.15
N SER A 122 -8.03 -10.21 15.32
CA SER A 122 -6.81 -10.25 14.51
C SER A 122 -7.08 -9.79 13.08
N PRO A 123 -6.11 -9.13 12.42
CA PRO A 123 -6.25 -8.77 11.02
C PRO A 123 -6.44 -10.00 10.12
N VAL A 124 -7.40 -9.91 9.20
CA VAL A 124 -7.70 -10.92 8.19
C VAL A 124 -7.16 -10.44 6.85
N GLN A 125 -6.38 -11.27 6.15
CA GLN A 125 -5.88 -10.98 4.83
C GLN A 125 -6.84 -11.46 3.74
N LEU A 126 -6.93 -10.68 2.66
CA LEU A 126 -7.72 -10.94 1.47
C LEU A 126 -6.79 -10.99 0.26
N GLY A 127 -6.98 -11.96 -0.63
CA GLY A 127 -6.13 -12.13 -1.81
C GLY A 127 -6.23 -13.54 -2.39
N ARG A 128 -5.30 -13.92 -3.27
CA ARG A 128 -5.31 -15.24 -3.94
C ARG A 128 -4.50 -16.33 -3.22
N ASP A 129 -3.63 -15.95 -2.27
CA ASP A 129 -2.81 -16.92 -1.54
C ASP A 129 -3.63 -17.61 -0.44
N ALA A 130 -4.01 -18.86 -0.67
CA ALA A 130 -4.79 -19.66 0.25
C ALA A 130 -4.08 -19.98 1.59
N ASN A 131 -2.74 -19.85 1.66
CA ASN A 131 -2.01 -20.09 2.90
C ASN A 131 -2.02 -18.87 3.83
N LEU A 132 -2.24 -17.67 3.29
CA LEU A 132 -2.14 -16.41 4.01
C LEU A 132 -3.48 -15.69 4.13
N CYS A 133 -4.34 -15.85 3.13
CA CYS A 133 -5.62 -15.15 3.04
C CYS A 133 -6.77 -15.99 3.62
N ARG A 134 -7.65 -15.34 4.35
CA ARG A 134 -8.87 -15.97 4.85
C ARG A 134 -10.04 -15.82 3.88
N LEU A 135 -10.09 -14.71 3.13
CA LEU A 135 -10.96 -14.57 1.97
C LEU A 135 -10.10 -14.78 0.72
N VAL A 136 -10.22 -15.98 0.15
CA VAL A 136 -9.33 -16.45 -0.93
C VAL A 136 -10.03 -16.32 -2.27
N TYR A 137 -9.44 -15.53 -3.16
CA TYR A 137 -9.86 -15.42 -4.55
C TYR A 137 -9.18 -16.50 -5.41
N GLN A 138 -9.84 -16.94 -6.48
CA GLN A 138 -9.28 -17.92 -7.41
C GLN A 138 -8.05 -17.32 -8.14
N ASP A 139 -7.12 -18.18 -8.52
CA ASP A 139 -6.02 -17.78 -9.37
C ASP A 139 -6.53 -17.23 -10.70
N GLY A 140 -5.91 -16.13 -11.14
CA GLY A 140 -6.34 -15.43 -12.34
C GLY A 140 -7.50 -14.44 -12.14
N THR A 141 -8.05 -14.27 -10.91
CA THR A 141 -9.07 -13.24 -10.66
C THR A 141 -8.49 -11.86 -11.01
N PRO A 142 -9.12 -11.14 -11.98
CA PRO A 142 -8.64 -9.83 -12.40
C PRO A 142 -8.59 -8.85 -11.23
N GLY A 143 -7.54 -8.05 -11.18
CA GLY A 143 -7.39 -7.01 -10.17
C GLY A 143 -6.94 -7.48 -8.78
N VAL A 144 -6.91 -8.79 -8.49
CA VAL A 144 -6.56 -9.30 -7.14
C VAL A 144 -5.13 -9.82 -7.08
N SER A 145 -4.32 -9.31 -6.16
CA SER A 145 -2.96 -9.77 -5.86
C SER A 145 -2.96 -10.98 -4.91
N SER A 146 -1.84 -11.74 -4.85
CA SER A 146 -1.70 -12.88 -3.92
C SER A 146 -1.99 -12.49 -2.48
N ARG A 147 -1.41 -11.38 -2.02
CA ARG A 147 -1.73 -10.69 -0.76
C ARG A 147 -2.19 -9.29 -1.13
N HIS A 148 -3.50 -9.03 -1.10
CA HIS A 148 -4.02 -7.78 -1.64
C HIS A 148 -4.20 -6.71 -0.56
N CYS A 149 -4.99 -7.02 0.46
CA CYS A 149 -5.23 -6.13 1.58
C CYS A 149 -5.45 -6.90 2.87
N GLN A 150 -5.43 -6.20 3.99
CA GLN A 150 -5.83 -6.74 5.30
C GLN A 150 -6.93 -5.89 5.91
N VAL A 151 -7.78 -6.53 6.70
CA VAL A 151 -8.90 -5.88 7.39
C VAL A 151 -8.98 -6.35 8.82
N TYR A 152 -9.22 -5.44 9.75
CA TYR A 152 -9.60 -5.76 11.12
C TYR A 152 -10.67 -4.79 11.61
N TYR A 153 -11.35 -5.17 12.69
CA TYR A 153 -12.33 -4.32 13.36
C TYR A 153 -11.72 -3.71 14.63
N ASP A 154 -11.71 -2.37 14.70
CA ASP A 154 -11.32 -1.64 15.89
C ASP A 154 -12.54 -1.47 16.81
N GLN A 155 -12.60 -2.29 17.86
CA GLN A 155 -13.70 -2.27 18.82
C GLN A 155 -13.80 -0.95 19.60
N ARG A 156 -12.67 -0.23 19.79
CA ARG A 156 -12.65 1.02 20.54
C ARG A 156 -13.30 2.15 19.76
N GLU A 157 -13.02 2.18 18.46
CA GLU A 157 -13.55 3.20 17.56
C GLU A 157 -14.85 2.76 16.87
N GLY A 158 -15.19 1.47 16.89
CA GLY A 158 -16.36 0.92 16.23
C GLY A 158 -16.27 0.96 14.70
N VAL A 159 -15.06 0.82 14.14
CA VAL A 159 -14.80 0.93 12.70
C VAL A 159 -14.01 -0.25 12.16
N PHE A 160 -14.19 -0.54 10.89
CA PHE A 160 -13.32 -1.43 10.14
C PHE A 160 -12.11 -0.67 9.65
N VAL A 161 -10.94 -1.27 9.73
CA VAL A 161 -9.69 -0.69 9.23
C VAL A 161 -9.17 -1.55 8.10
N VAL A 162 -9.11 -0.96 6.90
CA VAL A 162 -8.64 -1.61 5.68
C VAL A 162 -7.27 -1.05 5.32
N THR A 163 -6.29 -1.91 5.05
CA THR A 163 -4.94 -1.53 4.63
C THR A 163 -4.57 -2.27 3.36
N ASP A 164 -4.29 -1.56 2.28
CA ASP A 164 -3.73 -2.13 1.06
C ASP A 164 -2.29 -2.60 1.32
N LEU A 165 -1.96 -3.84 0.95
CA LEU A 165 -0.64 -4.45 1.17
C LEU A 165 0.30 -4.27 -0.04
N ASN A 166 0.26 -3.09 -0.65
CA ASN A 166 0.99 -2.77 -1.87
C ASN A 166 0.53 -3.63 -3.05
N SER A 167 -0.77 -3.76 -3.20
CA SER A 167 -1.36 -4.54 -4.28
C SER A 167 -1.11 -3.90 -5.66
N THR A 168 -1.02 -4.73 -6.70
CA THR A 168 -0.71 -4.27 -8.07
C THR A 168 -1.76 -3.28 -8.59
N TYR A 169 -3.03 -3.61 -8.41
CA TYR A 169 -4.15 -2.80 -8.95
C TYR A 169 -4.76 -1.85 -7.92
N GLY A 170 -4.46 -2.03 -6.63
CA GLY A 170 -4.94 -1.16 -5.55
C GLY A 170 -6.25 -1.62 -4.94
N THR A 171 -6.51 -1.13 -3.71
CA THR A 171 -7.78 -1.26 -3.00
C THR A 171 -8.53 0.06 -3.08
N PHE A 172 -9.83 0.03 -3.31
CA PHE A 172 -10.66 1.22 -3.53
C PHE A 172 -11.87 1.24 -2.60
N LEU A 173 -12.25 2.41 -2.16
CA LEU A 173 -13.51 2.66 -1.48
C LEU A 173 -14.67 2.62 -2.49
N SER A 174 -15.91 2.45 -2.01
CA SER A 174 -17.11 2.43 -2.86
C SER A 174 -17.32 3.68 -3.72
N ASN A 175 -16.73 4.81 -3.34
CA ASN A 175 -16.74 6.06 -4.10
C ASN A 175 -15.65 6.14 -5.19
N GLY A 176 -14.88 5.07 -5.39
CA GLY A 176 -13.78 5.01 -6.37
C GLY A 176 -12.45 5.60 -5.87
N GLN A 177 -12.38 6.12 -4.65
CA GLN A 177 -11.14 6.62 -4.08
C GLN A 177 -10.19 5.46 -3.75
N ARG A 178 -8.97 5.51 -4.29
CA ARG A 178 -7.92 4.52 -3.98
C ARG A 178 -7.37 4.72 -2.57
N ILE A 179 -7.25 3.63 -1.82
CA ILE A 179 -6.55 3.60 -0.54
C ILE A 179 -5.04 3.65 -0.83
N ALA A 180 -4.32 4.56 -0.15
CA ALA A 180 -2.87 4.63 -0.30
C ALA A 180 -2.21 3.33 0.23
N PRO A 181 -1.23 2.76 -0.48
CA PRO A 181 -0.55 1.54 -0.05
C PRO A 181 0.02 1.67 1.37
N ASN A 182 -0.11 0.61 2.15
CA ASN A 182 0.34 0.51 3.54
C ASN A 182 -0.21 1.61 4.48
N THR A 183 -1.29 2.28 4.07
CA THR A 183 -1.95 3.32 4.88
C THR A 183 -3.32 2.82 5.33
N PRO A 184 -3.59 2.77 6.65
CA PRO A 184 -4.89 2.35 7.16
C PRO A 184 -6.02 3.31 6.77
N ALA A 185 -7.08 2.80 6.19
CA ALA A 185 -8.33 3.53 5.92
C ALA A 185 -9.44 3.05 6.86
N LYS A 186 -10.12 3.97 7.53
CA LYS A 186 -11.19 3.68 8.48
C LYS A 186 -12.55 3.72 7.79
N LEU A 187 -13.33 2.66 7.93
CA LEU A 187 -14.63 2.48 7.34
C LEU A 187 -15.68 2.22 8.44
N PRO A 188 -16.77 2.95 8.50
CA PRO A 188 -17.88 2.60 9.40
C PRO A 188 -18.50 1.26 8.98
N PRO A 189 -19.22 0.57 9.88
CA PRO A 189 -20.06 -0.56 9.50
C PRO A 189 -21.01 -0.21 8.35
N ARG A 190 -21.37 -1.22 7.56
CA ARG A 190 -22.19 -1.08 6.34
C ARG A 190 -21.54 -0.26 5.24
N SER A 191 -20.22 -0.28 5.18
CA SER A 191 -19.42 0.27 4.08
C SER A 191 -19.03 -0.83 3.11
N ALA A 192 -18.52 -0.42 1.94
CA ALA A 192 -17.98 -1.33 0.95
C ALA A 192 -16.65 -0.81 0.41
N PHE A 193 -15.79 -1.74 0.02
CA PHE A 193 -14.54 -1.50 -0.70
C PHE A 193 -14.32 -2.62 -1.73
N TYR A 194 -13.44 -2.43 -2.70
CA TYR A 194 -13.17 -3.45 -3.70
C TYR A 194 -11.67 -3.59 -4.02
N LEU A 195 -11.30 -4.78 -4.48
CA LEU A 195 -9.94 -5.18 -4.78
C LEU A 195 -9.71 -5.09 -6.29
N GLY A 196 -9.01 -4.06 -6.74
CA GLY A 196 -8.68 -3.81 -8.15
C GLY A 196 -9.89 -3.49 -9.01
N GLU A 197 -10.86 -4.40 -9.11
CA GLU A 197 -12.06 -4.27 -9.92
C GLU A 197 -13.35 -4.33 -9.07
N ALA A 198 -14.41 -3.66 -9.52
CA ALA A 198 -15.66 -3.53 -8.78
C ALA A 198 -16.35 -4.88 -8.50
N ASP A 199 -16.14 -5.89 -9.35
CA ASP A 199 -16.67 -7.23 -9.16
C ASP A 199 -16.09 -7.93 -7.91
N ASN A 200 -14.96 -7.45 -7.40
CA ASN A 200 -14.30 -7.95 -6.20
C ASN A 200 -14.70 -7.14 -4.95
N THR A 201 -15.95 -6.70 -4.87
CA THR A 201 -16.46 -5.91 -3.74
C THR A 201 -16.61 -6.74 -2.48
N VAL A 202 -16.24 -6.14 -1.35
CA VAL A 202 -16.40 -6.66 0.00
C VAL A 202 -17.15 -5.63 0.84
N CYS A 203 -18.21 -6.07 1.51
CA CYS A 203 -19.00 -5.25 2.43
C CYS A 203 -18.59 -5.52 3.88
N THR A 204 -18.58 -4.49 4.70
CA THR A 204 -18.37 -4.55 6.16
C THR A 204 -19.69 -4.47 6.87
N ASP A 205 -19.99 -5.33 7.82
CA ASP A 205 -21.22 -5.30 8.62
C ASP A 205 -21.00 -5.77 10.05
N LEU A 206 -22.02 -5.57 10.89
CA LEU A 206 -22.13 -6.11 12.26
C LEU A 206 -23.38 -6.99 12.31
N GLU A 207 -23.21 -8.30 12.48
CA GLU A 207 -24.28 -9.31 12.52
C GLU A 207 -24.40 -9.95 13.90
#